data_df312c6d2666f53778bbb7adf04e5f9c
#
_entry.id   df312c6d2666f53778bbb7adf04e5f9c
#
_cell.length_a   1.000
_cell.length_b   1.000
_cell.length_c   1.000
_cell.angle_alpha   90.00
_cell.angle_beta   90.00
_cell.angle_gamma   90.00
#
_symmetry.space_group_name_H-M   'P 1'
#
loop_
_entity.id
_entity.type
_entity.pdbx_description
1 polymer ?
#
loop_
_entity_poly.entity_id
_entity_poly.type
_entity_poly.pdbx_seq_one_letter_code
_entity_poly.pdbx_strand_id
1 'polypeptide(L)'
;MTSLEFKQLTQMRLKEANILCDNRMYDGSCYLAGYCIELALKAAICKRMGTPDFFESIRPESARAFKIHNLEELVTLAGLRSQFNAQFNTNVSFRDNWSFIKTT
;
A
#
# COMPACT_ATOMS: atom_id res chain seq x y z
N MET A 1 4.60 -3.12 13.60
CA MET A 1 5.21 -1.89 13.05
C MET A 1 4.30 -0.69 13.34
N THR A 2 4.91 0.41 13.70
CA THR A 2 4.19 1.68 13.90
C THR A 2 3.94 2.38 12.56
N SER A 3 3.08 3.40 12.58
CA SER A 3 2.82 4.25 11.41
C SER A 3 4.12 4.87 10.87
N LEU A 4 5.00 5.34 11.75
CA LEU A 4 6.28 5.92 11.35
C LEU A 4 7.17 4.88 10.66
N GLU A 5 7.24 3.68 11.22
CA GLU A 5 8.02 2.58 10.64
C GLU A 5 7.50 2.19 9.26
N PHE A 6 6.16 2.13 9.08
CA PHE A 6 5.56 1.89 7.77
C PHE A 6 5.98 2.96 6.75
N LYS A 7 5.96 4.24 7.17
CA LYS A 7 6.36 5.35 6.28
C LYS A 7 7.84 5.26 5.89
N GLN A 8 8.69 4.98 6.87
CA GLN A 8 10.13 4.86 6.63
C GLN A 8 10.43 3.69 5.68
N LEU A 9 9.81 2.55 5.91
CA LEU A 9 9.98 1.37 5.06
C LEU A 9 9.43 1.62 3.65
N THR A 10 8.31 2.33 3.53
CA THR A 10 7.76 2.73 2.23
C THR A 10 8.80 3.51 1.42
N GLN A 11 9.44 4.49 2.03
CA GLN A 11 10.44 5.31 1.35
C GLN A 11 11.66 4.49 0.91
N MET A 12 12.10 3.56 1.77
CA MET A 12 13.22 2.67 1.44
C MET A 12 12.88 1.74 0.27
N ARG A 13 11.71 1.11 0.30
CA ARG A 13 11.28 0.19 -0.76
C ARG A 13 11.03 0.93 -2.07
N LEU A 14 10.51 2.17 -2.01
CA LEU A 14 10.32 2.99 -3.20
C LEU A 14 11.65 3.32 -3.87
N LYS A 15 12.66 3.66 -3.09
CA LYS A 15 14.00 3.89 -3.62
C LYS A 15 14.54 2.67 -4.33
N GLU A 16 14.40 1.49 -3.72
CA GLU A 16 14.81 0.22 -4.35
C GLU A 16 14.04 -0.04 -5.63
N ALA A 17 12.72 0.21 -5.64
CA ALA A 17 11.89 0.03 -6.83
C ALA A 17 12.38 0.92 -7.98
N ASN A 18 12.74 2.18 -7.68
CA ASN A 18 13.26 3.11 -8.68
C ASN A 18 14.61 2.65 -9.24
N ILE A 19 15.49 2.15 -8.38
CA ILE A 19 16.78 1.60 -8.82
C ILE A 19 16.58 0.41 -9.75
N LEU A 20 15.69 -0.49 -9.40
CA LEU A 20 15.38 -1.64 -10.26
C LEU A 20 14.79 -1.20 -11.59
N CYS A 21 13.90 -0.23 -11.58
CA CYS A 21 13.32 0.33 -12.81
C CYS A 21 14.39 0.92 -13.72
N ASP A 22 15.32 1.70 -13.15
CA ASP A 22 16.41 2.33 -13.88
C ASP A 22 17.36 1.29 -14.50
N ASN A 23 17.45 0.11 -13.89
CA ASN A 23 18.26 -1.00 -14.38
C ASN A 23 17.44 -2.00 -15.22
N ARG A 24 16.24 -1.63 -15.64
CA ARG A 24 15.34 -2.44 -16.48
C ARG A 24 14.91 -3.75 -15.83
N MET A 25 14.95 -3.83 -14.52
CA MET A 25 14.47 -4.98 -13.75
C MET A 25 13.00 -4.75 -13.36
N TYR A 26 12.13 -4.77 -14.36
CA TYR A 26 10.76 -4.28 -14.22
C TYR A 26 9.89 -5.14 -13.32
N ASP A 27 10.05 -6.47 -13.37
CA ASP A 27 9.26 -7.37 -12.51
C ASP A 27 9.52 -7.10 -11.03
N GLY A 28 10.79 -7.00 -10.64
CA GLY A 28 11.17 -6.66 -9.27
C GLY A 28 10.74 -5.26 -8.87
N SER A 29 10.85 -4.31 -9.81
CA SER A 29 10.41 -2.94 -9.57
C SER A 29 8.89 -2.88 -9.29
N CYS A 30 8.09 -3.57 -10.09
CA CYS A 30 6.64 -3.62 -9.90
C CYS A 30 6.25 -4.30 -8.60
N TYR A 31 6.93 -5.39 -8.25
CA TYR A 31 6.69 -6.08 -6.99
C TYR A 31 6.93 -5.14 -5.79
N LEU A 32 8.07 -4.44 -5.78
CA LEU A 32 8.38 -3.50 -4.71
C LEU A 32 7.45 -2.29 -4.71
N ALA A 33 7.04 -1.80 -5.88
CA ALA A 33 6.07 -0.71 -5.97
C ALA A 33 4.73 -1.10 -5.33
N GLY A 34 4.24 -2.30 -5.59
CA GLY A 34 3.02 -2.82 -4.96
C GLY A 34 3.17 -2.93 -3.45
N TYR A 35 4.32 -3.37 -2.98
CA TYR A 35 4.63 -3.45 -1.56
C TYR A 35 4.67 -2.05 -0.92
N CYS A 36 5.22 -1.04 -1.61
CA CYS A 36 5.19 0.34 -1.14
C CYS A 36 3.77 0.84 -0.94
N ILE A 37 2.87 0.55 -1.88
CA ILE A 37 1.46 0.94 -1.77
C ILE A 37 0.83 0.27 -0.54
N GLU A 38 1.08 -1.02 -0.33
CA GLU A 38 0.59 -1.74 0.84
C GLU A 38 1.06 -1.07 2.13
N LEU A 39 2.34 -0.76 2.24
CA LEU A 39 2.91 -0.13 3.43
C LEU A 39 2.34 1.27 3.67
N ALA A 40 2.21 2.06 2.60
CA ALA A 40 1.65 3.40 2.68
C ALA A 40 0.19 3.37 3.13
N LEU A 41 -0.60 2.42 2.62
CA LEU A 41 -1.98 2.25 3.03
C LEU A 41 -2.09 1.82 4.50
N LYS A 42 -1.21 0.93 4.95
CA LYS A 42 -1.17 0.53 6.37
C LYS A 42 -0.82 1.71 7.27
N ALA A 43 0.10 2.59 6.86
CA ALA A 43 0.38 3.82 7.59
C ALA A 43 -0.86 4.72 7.67
N ALA A 44 -1.60 4.86 6.56
CA ALA A 44 -2.83 5.65 6.51
C ALA A 44 -3.92 5.06 7.40
N ILE A 45 -4.02 3.73 7.48
CA ILE A 45 -4.97 3.05 8.37
C ILE A 45 -4.63 3.36 9.84
N CYS A 46 -3.37 3.27 10.22
CA CYS A 46 -2.93 3.63 11.56
C CYS A 46 -3.35 5.07 11.93
N LYS A 47 -3.16 6.00 11.00
CA LYS A 47 -3.54 7.40 11.18
C LYS A 47 -5.05 7.55 11.34
N ARG A 48 -5.82 6.87 10.50
CA ARG A 48 -7.29 6.91 10.56
C ARG A 48 -7.83 6.35 11.86
N MET A 49 -7.24 5.26 12.36
CA MET A 49 -7.65 4.63 13.62
C MET A 49 -7.13 5.39 14.85
N GLY A 50 -6.26 6.38 14.65
CA GLY A 50 -5.70 7.18 15.76
C GLY A 50 -4.73 6.41 16.63
N THR A 51 -4.18 5.29 16.15
CA THR A 51 -3.29 4.42 16.92
C THR A 51 -2.05 4.13 16.07
N PRO A 52 -0.87 4.69 16.44
CA PRO A 52 0.34 4.51 15.62
C PRO A 52 0.76 3.05 15.44
N ASP A 53 0.49 2.20 16.42
CA ASP A 53 0.83 0.77 16.41
C ASP A 53 -0.39 -0.12 16.23
N PHE A 54 -1.37 0.34 15.46
CA PHE A 54 -2.66 -0.34 15.29
C PHE A 54 -2.50 -1.83 14.96
N PHE A 55 -1.61 -2.17 14.01
CA PHE A 55 -1.44 -3.55 13.58
C PHE A 55 -0.77 -4.46 14.63
N GLU A 56 -0.11 -3.86 15.62
CA GLU A 56 0.50 -4.60 16.74
C GLU A 56 -0.47 -4.75 17.90
N SER A 57 -1.41 -3.80 18.06
CA SER A 57 -2.32 -3.75 19.19
C SER A 57 -3.58 -4.58 19.00
N ILE A 58 -3.90 -5.02 17.79
CA ILE A 58 -5.09 -5.83 17.53
C ILE A 58 -4.85 -7.29 17.95
N ARG A 59 -5.93 -7.94 18.42
CA ARG A 59 -5.87 -9.34 18.83
C ARG A 59 -5.55 -10.24 17.65
N PRO A 60 -4.89 -11.39 17.87
CA PRO A 60 -4.57 -12.33 16.79
C PRO A 60 -5.77 -12.72 15.93
N GLU A 61 -6.94 -12.89 16.54
CA GLU A 61 -8.17 -13.24 15.82
C GLU A 61 -8.60 -12.14 14.87
N SER A 62 -8.45 -10.88 15.29
CA SER A 62 -8.76 -9.72 14.46
C SER A 62 -7.65 -9.41 13.46
N ALA A 63 -6.42 -9.78 13.78
CA ALA A 63 -5.26 -9.54 12.94
C ALA A 63 -5.39 -10.18 11.57
N ARG A 64 -6.12 -11.29 11.45
CA ARG A 64 -6.36 -11.93 10.15
C ARG A 64 -7.07 -11.01 9.18
N ALA A 65 -8.02 -10.21 9.67
CA ALA A 65 -8.74 -9.27 8.82
C ALA A 65 -7.84 -8.14 8.32
N PHE A 66 -6.79 -7.80 9.08
CA PHE A 66 -5.88 -6.69 8.78
C PHE A 66 -4.51 -7.14 8.24
N LYS A 67 -4.22 -8.44 8.27
CA LYS A 67 -3.05 -9.03 7.60
C LYS A 67 -3.33 -9.24 6.12
N ILE A 68 -4.10 -8.35 5.56
CA ILE A 68 -4.57 -8.49 4.19
C ILE A 68 -3.55 -7.82 3.29
N HIS A 69 -3.12 -8.56 2.28
CA HIS A 69 -2.33 -8.05 1.17
C HIS A 69 -3.21 -7.63 0.00
N ASN A 70 -4.54 -7.60 0.20
CA ASN A 70 -5.49 -7.11 -0.78
C ASN A 70 -5.51 -5.59 -0.76
N LEU A 71 -4.92 -4.97 -1.76
CA LEU A 71 -4.76 -3.52 -1.84
C LEU A 71 -6.10 -2.78 -1.84
N GLU A 72 -7.12 -3.33 -2.48
CA GLU A 72 -8.43 -2.69 -2.53
C GLU A 72 -9.11 -2.63 -1.16
N GLU A 73 -8.99 -3.70 -0.37
CA GLU A 73 -9.48 -3.68 1.00
C GLU A 73 -8.72 -2.68 1.86
N LEU A 74 -7.41 -2.59 1.67
CA LEU A 74 -6.61 -1.59 2.38
C LEU A 74 -7.03 -0.16 2.02
N VAL A 75 -7.35 0.11 0.76
CA VAL A 75 -7.88 1.41 0.32
C VAL A 75 -9.17 1.74 1.09
N THR A 76 -10.06 0.77 1.21
CA THR A 76 -11.32 0.93 1.93
C THR A 76 -11.08 1.20 3.42
N LEU A 77 -10.21 0.41 4.06
CA LEU A 77 -9.89 0.55 5.48
C LEU A 77 -9.18 1.89 5.76
N ALA A 78 -8.39 2.38 4.83
CA ALA A 78 -7.73 3.68 4.94
C ALA A 78 -8.70 4.87 4.76
N GLY A 79 -9.94 4.61 4.36
CA GLY A 79 -10.93 5.65 4.12
C GLY A 79 -10.74 6.40 2.81
N LEU A 80 -10.06 5.78 1.84
CA LEU A 80 -9.69 6.42 0.58
C LEU A 80 -10.51 5.93 -0.62
N ARG A 81 -11.59 5.16 -0.37
CA ARG A 81 -12.37 4.56 -1.46
C ARG A 81 -12.96 5.59 -2.42
N SER A 82 -13.46 6.71 -1.90
CA SER A 82 -14.06 7.75 -2.72
C SER A 82 -13.02 8.39 -3.65
N GLN A 83 -11.86 8.76 -3.11
CA GLN A 83 -10.77 9.36 -3.88
C GLN A 83 -10.22 8.36 -4.89
N PHE A 84 -10.07 7.10 -4.47
CA PHE A 84 -9.61 6.02 -5.34
C PHE A 84 -10.56 5.84 -6.53
N ASN A 85 -11.86 5.76 -6.28
CA ASN A 85 -12.85 5.56 -7.35
C ASN A 85 -12.85 6.74 -8.33
N ALA A 86 -12.71 7.96 -7.83
CA ALA A 86 -12.62 9.15 -8.70
C ALA A 86 -11.42 9.05 -9.63
N GLN A 87 -10.24 8.69 -9.12
CA GLN A 87 -9.04 8.53 -9.94
C GLN A 87 -9.16 7.35 -10.90
N PHE A 88 -9.67 6.23 -10.44
CA PHE A 88 -9.83 5.02 -11.25
C PHE A 88 -10.75 5.27 -12.46
N ASN A 89 -11.81 6.05 -12.27
CA ASN A 89 -12.80 6.32 -13.32
C ASN A 89 -12.39 7.43 -14.29
N THR A 90 -11.48 8.33 -13.89
CA THR A 90 -11.14 9.51 -14.68
C THR A 90 -9.70 9.54 -15.21
N ASN A 91 -8.83 8.73 -14.63
CA ASN A 91 -7.40 8.72 -14.99
C ASN A 91 -7.01 7.33 -15.51
N VAL A 92 -6.87 7.23 -16.83
CA VAL A 92 -6.55 5.96 -17.51
C VAL A 92 -5.19 5.41 -17.06
N SER A 93 -4.19 6.27 -16.94
CA SER A 93 -2.86 5.86 -16.49
C SER A 93 -2.90 5.27 -15.07
N PHE A 94 -3.64 5.91 -14.17
CA PHE A 94 -3.82 5.40 -12.81
C PHE A 94 -4.48 4.02 -12.83
N ARG A 95 -5.55 3.86 -13.61
CA ARG A 95 -6.28 2.59 -13.71
C ARG A 95 -5.38 1.47 -14.24
N ASP A 96 -4.65 1.74 -15.31
CA ASP A 96 -3.78 0.75 -15.93
C ASP A 96 -2.65 0.35 -15.00
N ASN A 97 -2.01 1.32 -14.35
CA ASN A 97 -0.93 1.07 -13.39
C ASN A 97 -1.41 0.30 -12.17
N TRP A 98 -2.58 0.66 -11.65
CA TRP A 98 -3.19 -0.05 -10.52
C TRP A 98 -3.49 -1.51 -10.88
N SER A 99 -4.12 -1.73 -12.03
CA SER A 99 -4.46 -3.08 -12.49
C SER A 99 -3.21 -3.94 -12.66
N PHE A 100 -2.13 -3.37 -13.20
CA PHE A 100 -0.87 -4.05 -13.39
C PHE A 100 -0.24 -4.45 -12.05
N ILE A 101 -0.16 -3.52 -11.10
CA ILE A 101 0.39 -3.76 -9.77
C ILE A 101 -0.43 -4.81 -9.02
N LYS A 102 -1.75 -4.73 -9.12
CA LYS A 102 -2.66 -5.63 -8.42
C LYS A 102 -2.51 -7.08 -8.89
N THR A 103 -2.17 -7.29 -10.16
CA THR A 103 -2.01 -8.64 -10.73
C THR A 103 -0.60 -9.20 -10.59
N THR A 104 0.33 -8.40 -10.13
CA THR A 104 1.72 -8.79 -9.88
C THR A 104 1.85 -9.35 -8.46
#